data_728b1209abe3f0b8218eb6a008d118f0
#
_entry.id   728b1209abe3f0b8218eb6a008d118f0
#
_cell.length_a   1.000
_cell.length_b   1.000
_cell.length_c   1.000
_cell.angle_alpha   90.00
_cell.angle_beta   90.00
_cell.angle_gamma   90.00
#
_symmetry.space_group_name_H-M   'P 1'
#
loop_
_entity.id
_entity.type
_entity.pdbx_description
1 polymer ?
#
loop_
_entity_poly.entity_id
_entity_poly.type
_entity_poly.pdbx_seq_one_letter_code
_entity_poly.pdbx_strand_id
1 'polypeptide(L)'
;MGEILVDAGLIKPETLRQALQNQRGTGKRLGQVLEEMDVILEEDIAAALGRQFGVRLVKGISRFNYPPAILKLVSPEEALARFIFPLKVEKKTLYLAMANPLDLDTAQEVGFRNGLQVVPCVTTPEEIKSAINRHLLAVEKKHQVKDRWWTVLIVDDQEMVQLMIEVTLKKQGYEILKANNGAEGLRLALQEKPHLILTDTLMPRMDGVEMFRNIKANRQIAHIPVIALSAKATPEEEARLLDYGYFDFMAKPINPVRLVARIKRALTQCYGDTPPQSTK
;
A
#
# COMPACT_ATOMS: atom_id res chain seq x y z
N MET A 1 -10.19 -17.11 -6.90
CA MET A 1 -9.82 -17.43 -5.50
C MET A 1 -11.03 -17.83 -4.66
N GLY A 2 -12.12 -17.04 -4.61
CA GLY A 2 -13.27 -17.38 -3.76
C GLY A 2 -13.90 -18.76 -4.06
N GLU A 3 -14.12 -19.09 -5.31
CA GLU A 3 -14.65 -20.40 -5.74
C GLU A 3 -13.72 -21.55 -5.31
N ILE A 4 -12.42 -21.34 -5.38
CA ILE A 4 -11.39 -22.31 -4.95
C ILE A 4 -11.53 -22.64 -3.46
N LEU A 5 -11.81 -21.63 -2.61
CA LEU A 5 -12.03 -21.85 -1.18
C LEU A 5 -13.32 -22.61 -0.88
N VAL A 6 -14.35 -22.41 -1.71
CA VAL A 6 -15.61 -23.18 -1.64
C VAL A 6 -15.37 -24.63 -2.06
N ASP A 7 -14.70 -24.84 -3.20
CA ASP A 7 -14.40 -26.17 -3.73
C ASP A 7 -13.47 -26.97 -2.79
N ALA A 8 -12.59 -26.28 -2.09
CA ALA A 8 -11.75 -26.88 -1.04
C ALA A 8 -12.50 -27.14 0.29
N GLY A 9 -13.80 -26.78 0.37
CA GLY A 9 -14.62 -26.97 1.56
C GLY A 9 -14.24 -26.06 2.74
N LEU A 10 -13.48 -25.01 2.51
CA LEU A 10 -12.99 -24.10 3.55
C LEU A 10 -14.02 -23.05 3.95
N ILE A 11 -14.85 -22.65 3.00
CA ILE A 11 -15.96 -21.71 3.22
C ILE A 11 -17.21 -22.20 2.49
N LYS A 12 -18.39 -21.77 2.96
CA LYS A 12 -19.66 -22.05 2.28
C LYS A 12 -19.90 -21.05 1.14
N PRO A 13 -20.68 -21.41 0.09
CA PRO A 13 -21.05 -20.47 -0.98
C PRO A 13 -21.73 -19.20 -0.47
N GLU A 14 -22.54 -19.30 0.59
CA GLU A 14 -23.23 -18.17 1.23
C GLU A 14 -22.22 -17.20 1.85
N THR A 15 -21.22 -17.75 2.54
CA THR A 15 -20.13 -16.97 3.16
C THR A 15 -19.30 -16.24 2.11
N LEU A 16 -19.02 -16.89 0.97
CA LEU A 16 -18.34 -16.24 -0.15
C LEU A 16 -19.17 -15.04 -0.68
N ARG A 17 -20.47 -15.20 -0.86
CA ARG A 17 -21.36 -14.12 -1.31
C ARG A 17 -21.34 -12.93 -0.34
N GLN A 18 -21.42 -13.18 0.96
CA GLN A 18 -21.34 -12.17 1.99
C GLN A 18 -19.99 -11.44 1.98
N ALA A 19 -18.88 -12.19 1.91
CA ALA A 19 -17.55 -11.61 1.84
C ALA A 19 -17.35 -10.74 0.60
N LEU A 20 -17.85 -11.16 -0.56
CA LEU A 20 -17.81 -10.35 -1.80
C LEU A 20 -18.66 -9.08 -1.71
N GLN A 21 -19.79 -9.13 -0.99
CA GLN A 21 -20.59 -7.92 -0.72
C GLN A 21 -19.84 -6.95 0.20
N ASN A 22 -19.27 -7.45 1.29
CA ASN A 22 -18.49 -6.66 2.24
C ASN A 22 -17.19 -6.10 1.61
N GLN A 23 -16.64 -6.78 0.59
CA GLN A 23 -15.46 -6.33 -0.14
C GLN A 23 -15.72 -5.10 -1.01
N ARG A 24 -16.96 -4.97 -1.54
CA ARG A 24 -17.29 -3.90 -2.50
C ARG A 24 -17.05 -2.52 -1.90
N GLY A 25 -16.26 -1.71 -2.61
CA GLY A 25 -15.94 -0.33 -2.21
C GLY A 25 -14.89 -0.18 -1.10
N THR A 26 -14.36 -1.29 -0.55
CA THR A 26 -13.38 -1.22 0.55
C THR A 26 -11.92 -1.23 0.08
N GLY A 27 -11.64 -1.70 -1.14
CA GLY A 27 -10.27 -1.94 -1.62
C GLY A 27 -9.53 -3.10 -0.92
N LYS A 28 -10.20 -3.81 0.02
CA LYS A 28 -9.62 -4.95 0.74
C LYS A 28 -9.61 -6.21 -0.13
N ARG A 29 -8.67 -7.11 0.13
CA ARG A 29 -8.63 -8.42 -0.52
C ARG A 29 -9.66 -9.35 0.10
N LEU A 30 -10.16 -10.32 -0.68
CA LEU A 30 -11.15 -11.30 -0.21
C LEU A 30 -10.68 -12.06 1.04
N GLY A 31 -9.41 -12.48 1.09
CA GLY A 31 -8.83 -13.16 2.28
C GLY A 31 -8.90 -12.30 3.53
N GLN A 32 -8.56 -11.03 3.42
CA GLN A 32 -8.64 -10.08 4.52
C GLN A 32 -10.08 -9.85 5.00
N VAL A 33 -11.04 -9.77 4.07
CA VAL A 33 -12.47 -9.65 4.43
C VAL A 33 -12.97 -10.91 5.15
N LEU A 34 -12.55 -12.09 4.69
CA LEU A 34 -12.92 -13.37 5.32
C LEU A 34 -12.30 -13.52 6.72
N GLU A 35 -11.09 -13.01 6.94
CA GLU A 35 -10.45 -12.98 8.25
C GLU A 35 -11.15 -11.99 9.20
N GLU A 36 -11.50 -10.78 8.72
CA GLU A 36 -12.29 -9.80 9.51
C GLU A 36 -13.72 -10.29 9.84
N MET A 37 -14.25 -11.23 9.07
CA MET A 37 -15.51 -11.91 9.36
C MET A 37 -15.33 -13.11 10.30
N ASP A 38 -14.13 -13.36 10.83
CA ASP A 38 -13.77 -14.51 11.67
C ASP A 38 -14.11 -15.86 11.01
N VAL A 39 -14.05 -15.94 9.67
CA VAL A 39 -14.40 -17.15 8.93
C VAL A 39 -13.20 -18.07 8.75
N ILE A 40 -12.04 -17.50 8.37
CA ILE A 40 -10.82 -18.25 8.05
C ILE A 40 -9.61 -17.32 8.12
N LEU A 41 -8.50 -17.83 8.65
CA LEU A 41 -7.23 -17.09 8.70
C LEU A 41 -6.52 -17.09 7.34
N GLU A 42 -5.80 -16.02 7.00
CA GLU A 42 -5.00 -15.95 5.77
C GLU A 42 -3.95 -17.07 5.70
N GLU A 43 -3.46 -17.58 6.84
CA GLU A 43 -2.55 -18.72 6.88
C GLU A 43 -3.21 -20.02 6.40
N ASP A 44 -4.46 -20.25 6.77
CA ASP A 44 -5.20 -21.43 6.35
C ASP A 44 -5.53 -21.36 4.86
N ILE A 45 -5.84 -20.17 4.36
CA ILE A 45 -6.01 -19.93 2.92
C ILE A 45 -4.71 -20.27 2.17
N ALA A 46 -3.56 -19.78 2.63
CA ALA A 46 -2.28 -20.06 2.01
C ALA A 46 -1.94 -21.56 2.04
N ALA A 47 -2.20 -22.23 3.16
CA ALA A 47 -1.98 -23.67 3.30
C ALA A 47 -2.89 -24.48 2.36
N ALA A 48 -4.13 -24.07 2.18
CA ALA A 48 -5.07 -24.74 1.29
C ALA A 48 -4.68 -24.56 -0.18
N LEU A 49 -4.32 -23.34 -0.59
CA LEU A 49 -3.82 -23.09 -1.94
C LEU A 49 -2.57 -23.90 -2.23
N GLY A 50 -1.64 -23.98 -1.25
CA GLY A 50 -0.44 -24.81 -1.38
C GLY A 50 -0.76 -26.29 -1.63
N ARG A 51 -1.70 -26.88 -0.89
CA ARG A 51 -2.12 -28.27 -1.04
C ARG A 51 -2.85 -28.53 -2.36
N GLN A 52 -3.81 -27.67 -2.68
CA GLN A 52 -4.68 -27.86 -3.85
C GLN A 52 -3.94 -27.73 -5.17
N PHE A 53 -2.97 -26.82 -5.25
CA PHE A 53 -2.22 -26.53 -6.48
C PHE A 53 -0.80 -27.11 -6.49
N GLY A 54 -0.43 -27.87 -5.46
CA GLY A 54 0.92 -28.43 -5.37
C GLY A 54 2.01 -27.36 -5.25
N VAL A 55 1.67 -26.16 -4.79
CA VAL A 55 2.58 -25.03 -4.63
C VAL A 55 3.18 -25.05 -3.23
N ARG A 56 4.49 -24.88 -3.14
CA ARG A 56 5.20 -24.91 -1.86
C ARG A 56 4.78 -23.75 -0.95
N LEU A 57 4.27 -24.07 0.24
CA LEU A 57 4.05 -23.08 1.30
C LEU A 57 5.40 -22.68 1.93
N VAL A 58 5.65 -21.38 2.04
CA VAL A 58 6.84 -20.82 2.70
C VAL A 58 6.42 -19.90 3.84
N LYS A 59 7.13 -19.98 4.97
CA LYS A 59 6.90 -19.19 6.18
C LYS A 59 8.21 -18.57 6.68
N GLY A 60 8.10 -17.51 7.46
CA GLY A 60 9.25 -16.84 8.08
C GLY A 60 10.18 -16.18 7.07
N ILE A 61 9.68 -15.81 5.89
CA ILE A 61 10.51 -15.25 4.80
C ILE A 61 11.22 -13.97 5.19
N SER A 62 10.70 -13.21 6.13
CA SER A 62 11.37 -12.01 6.65
C SER A 62 12.64 -12.30 7.45
N ARG A 63 12.82 -13.53 7.95
CA ARG A 63 13.91 -13.90 8.86
C ARG A 63 15.20 -14.35 8.14
N PHE A 64 15.11 -14.65 6.86
CA PHE A 64 16.27 -15.08 6.06
C PHE A 64 17.07 -13.87 5.58
N ASN A 65 18.36 -14.11 5.29
CA ASN A 65 19.19 -13.12 4.62
C ASN A 65 19.16 -13.36 3.10
N TYR A 66 18.90 -12.31 2.35
CA TYR A 66 18.82 -12.36 0.89
C TYR A 66 20.00 -11.58 0.27
N PRO A 67 20.70 -12.16 -0.71
CA PRO A 67 21.70 -11.43 -1.47
C PRO A 67 21.08 -10.22 -2.17
N PRO A 68 21.79 -9.06 -2.25
CA PRO A 68 21.27 -7.87 -2.93
C PRO A 68 20.85 -8.12 -4.39
N ALA A 69 21.51 -9.08 -5.07
CA ALA A 69 21.18 -9.46 -6.44
C ALA A 69 19.76 -10.07 -6.56
N ILE A 70 19.30 -10.81 -5.55
CA ILE A 70 17.95 -11.39 -5.50
C ILE A 70 16.92 -10.29 -5.24
N LEU A 71 17.19 -9.38 -4.30
CA LEU A 71 16.29 -8.29 -3.94
C LEU A 71 16.04 -7.30 -5.09
N LYS A 72 16.97 -7.18 -6.02
CA LYS A 72 16.84 -6.31 -7.21
C LYS A 72 15.94 -6.86 -8.31
N LEU A 73 15.53 -8.14 -8.24
CA LEU A 73 14.71 -8.79 -9.26
C LEU A 73 13.26 -8.28 -9.27
N VAL A 74 12.81 -7.73 -8.15
CA VAL A 74 11.46 -7.16 -7.99
C VAL A 74 11.61 -5.81 -7.31
N SER A 75 10.96 -4.77 -7.83
CA SER A 75 10.97 -3.47 -7.17
C SER A 75 10.09 -3.48 -5.91
N PRO A 76 10.38 -2.64 -4.91
CA PRO A 76 9.54 -2.54 -3.71
C PRO A 76 8.07 -2.21 -4.03
N GLU A 77 7.82 -1.35 -5.02
CA GLU A 77 6.47 -0.97 -5.45
C GLU A 77 5.72 -2.16 -6.05
N GLU A 78 6.38 -2.91 -6.92
CA GLU A 78 5.81 -4.11 -7.53
C GLU A 78 5.58 -5.19 -6.48
N ALA A 79 6.53 -5.39 -5.57
CA ALA A 79 6.42 -6.33 -4.47
C ALA A 79 5.18 -6.04 -3.60
N LEU A 80 4.92 -4.76 -3.31
CA LEU A 80 3.76 -4.31 -2.55
C LEU A 80 2.45 -4.40 -3.34
N ALA A 81 2.46 -3.92 -4.60
CA ALA A 81 1.25 -3.89 -5.41
C ALA A 81 0.71 -5.30 -5.73
N ARG A 82 1.63 -6.26 -5.96
CA ARG A 82 1.27 -7.61 -6.40
C ARG A 82 1.41 -8.67 -5.30
N PHE A 83 1.85 -8.28 -4.11
CA PHE A 83 2.12 -9.20 -2.98
C PHE A 83 3.05 -10.34 -3.38
N ILE A 84 4.24 -9.99 -3.86
CA ILE A 84 5.28 -10.91 -4.28
C ILE A 84 6.60 -10.58 -3.60
N PHE A 85 7.47 -11.59 -3.39
CA PHE A 85 8.80 -11.39 -2.84
C PHE A 85 9.78 -12.43 -3.41
N PRO A 86 10.96 -12.01 -3.94
CA PRO A 86 11.94 -12.93 -4.51
C PRO A 86 12.67 -13.67 -3.39
N LEU A 87 12.70 -15.02 -3.44
CA LEU A 87 13.31 -15.83 -2.42
C LEU A 87 14.74 -16.25 -2.76
N LYS A 88 14.90 -16.86 -3.92
CA LYS A 88 16.21 -17.36 -4.39
C LYS A 88 16.18 -17.64 -5.88
N VAL A 89 17.38 -17.70 -6.48
CA VAL A 89 17.56 -18.18 -7.87
C VAL A 89 18.47 -19.41 -7.85
N GLU A 90 18.01 -20.48 -8.48
CA GLU A 90 18.77 -21.71 -8.68
C GLU A 90 18.65 -22.16 -10.14
N LYS A 91 19.77 -22.39 -10.83
CA LYS A 91 19.80 -22.88 -12.23
C LYS A 91 18.84 -22.15 -13.17
N LYS A 92 18.84 -20.80 -13.16
CA LYS A 92 17.93 -19.92 -13.92
C LYS A 92 16.46 -20.00 -13.52
N THR A 93 16.16 -20.52 -12.33
CA THR A 93 14.81 -20.58 -11.78
C THR A 93 14.71 -19.66 -10.57
N LEU A 94 13.83 -18.66 -10.63
CA LEU A 94 13.46 -17.79 -9.51
C LEU A 94 12.32 -18.45 -8.71
N TYR A 95 12.55 -18.67 -7.43
CA TYR A 95 11.49 -19.00 -6.48
C TYR A 95 10.89 -17.70 -5.98
N LEU A 96 9.61 -17.49 -6.28
CA LEU A 96 8.88 -16.25 -5.99
C LEU A 96 7.78 -16.52 -4.96
N ALA A 97 7.88 -15.93 -3.78
CA ALA A 97 6.79 -15.95 -2.80
C ALA A 97 5.66 -15.06 -3.30
N MET A 98 4.44 -15.57 -3.25
CA MET A 98 3.23 -14.90 -3.75
C MET A 98 2.07 -15.14 -2.78
N ALA A 99 1.26 -14.12 -2.52
CA ALA A 99 0.01 -14.29 -1.77
C ALA A 99 -1.07 -14.98 -2.62
N ASN A 100 -1.03 -14.77 -3.94
CA ASN A 100 -1.86 -15.47 -4.91
C ASN A 100 -0.97 -16.25 -5.91
N PRO A 101 -0.68 -17.54 -5.67
CA PRO A 101 0.19 -18.32 -6.54
C PRO A 101 -0.44 -18.64 -7.91
N LEU A 102 -1.72 -18.32 -8.11
CA LEU A 102 -2.44 -18.48 -9.38
C LEU A 102 -2.34 -17.27 -10.30
N ASP A 103 -1.72 -16.20 -9.85
CA ASP A 103 -1.39 -15.05 -10.69
C ASP A 103 -0.17 -15.36 -11.57
N LEU A 104 -0.44 -16.21 -12.57
CA LEU A 104 0.59 -16.65 -13.51
C LEU A 104 1.11 -15.51 -14.40
N ASP A 105 0.29 -14.52 -14.67
CA ASP A 105 0.68 -13.35 -15.46
C ASP A 105 1.78 -12.58 -14.75
N THR A 106 1.61 -12.31 -13.45
CA THR A 106 2.66 -11.69 -12.63
C THR A 106 3.94 -12.55 -12.60
N ALA A 107 3.82 -13.87 -12.42
CA ALA A 107 4.97 -14.75 -12.38
C ALA A 107 5.72 -14.76 -13.72
N GLN A 108 5.00 -14.83 -14.85
CA GLN A 108 5.58 -14.80 -16.20
C GLN A 108 6.24 -13.44 -16.50
N GLU A 109 5.61 -12.33 -16.15
CA GLU A 109 6.16 -10.98 -16.38
C GLU A 109 7.47 -10.77 -15.61
N VAL A 110 7.53 -11.18 -14.33
CA VAL A 110 8.75 -11.13 -13.53
C VAL A 110 9.84 -12.04 -14.13
N GLY A 111 9.46 -13.24 -14.56
CA GLY A 111 10.37 -14.21 -15.19
C GLY A 111 10.95 -13.67 -16.49
N PHE A 112 10.10 -13.21 -17.39
CA PHE A 112 10.49 -12.69 -18.70
C PHE A 112 11.45 -11.49 -18.60
N ARG A 113 11.12 -10.53 -17.75
CA ARG A 113 11.94 -9.33 -17.55
C ARG A 113 13.34 -9.66 -17.03
N ASN A 114 13.47 -10.70 -16.20
CA ASN A 114 14.73 -11.10 -15.60
C ASN A 114 15.44 -12.25 -16.34
N GLY A 115 14.87 -12.80 -17.41
CA GLY A 115 15.43 -13.95 -18.15
C GLY A 115 15.47 -15.23 -17.29
N LEU A 116 14.49 -15.41 -16.38
CA LEU A 116 14.40 -16.50 -15.43
C LEU A 116 13.06 -17.24 -15.58
N GLN A 117 13.08 -18.54 -15.32
CA GLN A 117 11.85 -19.28 -15.05
C GLN A 117 11.37 -18.97 -13.64
N VAL A 118 10.05 -18.87 -13.43
CA VAL A 118 9.49 -18.60 -12.10
C VAL A 118 8.78 -19.83 -11.58
N VAL A 119 9.11 -20.21 -10.35
CA VAL A 119 8.39 -21.20 -9.56
C VAL A 119 7.68 -20.47 -8.43
N PRO A 120 6.34 -20.40 -8.46
CA PRO A 120 5.56 -19.80 -7.40
C PRO A 120 5.73 -20.56 -6.08
N CYS A 121 5.80 -19.83 -4.97
CA CYS A 121 5.68 -20.34 -3.61
C CYS A 121 4.57 -19.55 -2.93
N VAL A 122 3.66 -20.20 -2.21
CA VAL A 122 2.57 -19.50 -1.52
C VAL A 122 3.00 -19.08 -0.12
N THR A 123 2.58 -17.88 0.29
CA THR A 123 2.75 -17.36 1.64
C THR A 123 1.62 -16.36 1.96
N THR A 124 1.55 -15.89 3.20
CA THR A 124 0.58 -14.88 3.56
C THR A 124 1.04 -13.48 3.11
N PRO A 125 0.11 -12.57 2.85
CA PRO A 125 0.43 -11.18 2.59
C PRO A 125 1.23 -10.52 3.72
N GLU A 126 0.97 -10.89 4.97
CA GLU A 126 1.67 -10.37 6.14
C GLU A 126 3.16 -10.76 6.15
N GLU A 127 3.47 -12.01 5.78
CA GLU A 127 4.84 -12.47 5.60
C GLU A 127 5.57 -11.67 4.51
N ILE A 128 4.87 -11.38 3.39
CA ILE A 128 5.43 -10.57 2.30
C ILE A 128 5.68 -9.14 2.76
N LYS A 129 4.73 -8.50 3.46
CA LYS A 129 4.90 -7.17 4.04
C LYS A 129 6.12 -7.11 4.96
N SER A 130 6.21 -8.08 5.88
CA SER A 130 7.33 -8.16 6.83
C SER A 130 8.67 -8.29 6.13
N ALA A 131 8.73 -9.11 5.06
CA ALA A 131 9.95 -9.27 4.25
C ALA A 131 10.32 -7.99 3.49
N ILE A 132 9.35 -7.31 2.88
CA ILE A 132 9.56 -6.04 2.18
C ILE A 132 10.09 -4.98 3.15
N ASN A 133 9.43 -4.81 4.29
CA ASN A 133 9.84 -3.84 5.31
C ASN A 133 11.29 -4.06 5.76
N ARG A 134 11.66 -5.33 5.99
CA ARG A 134 12.98 -5.67 6.51
C ARG A 134 14.09 -5.61 5.46
N HIS A 135 13.82 -6.03 4.23
CA HIS A 135 14.86 -6.27 3.23
C HIS A 135 14.88 -5.27 2.09
N LEU A 136 13.73 -4.75 1.66
CA LEU A 136 13.67 -3.80 0.56
C LEU A 136 13.70 -2.35 1.06
N LEU A 137 13.04 -2.06 2.19
CA LEU A 137 12.96 -0.69 2.73
C LEU A 137 14.07 -0.36 3.72
N ALA A 138 14.61 -1.35 4.46
CA ALA A 138 15.71 -1.12 5.40
C ALA A 138 17.04 -0.79 4.72
N VAL A 139 17.24 -1.25 3.48
CA VAL A 139 18.47 -0.95 2.70
C VAL A 139 18.49 0.52 2.27
N GLU A 140 17.33 1.14 2.04
CA GLU A 140 17.25 2.56 1.67
C GLU A 140 17.60 3.50 2.84
N LYS A 141 17.39 3.10 4.09
CA LYS A 141 17.76 3.91 5.27
C LYS A 141 19.25 4.19 5.42
N LYS A 142 20.12 3.43 4.77
CA LYS A 142 21.59 3.62 4.83
C LYS A 142 22.17 4.59 3.79
N HIS A 143 21.41 5.03 2.79
CA HIS A 143 21.94 5.85 1.69
C HIS A 143 21.38 7.27 1.55
N GLN A 144 20.46 7.69 2.43
CA GLN A 144 19.89 9.05 2.34
C GLN A 144 19.99 9.82 3.65
N VAL A 145 21.20 10.23 3.98
CA VAL A 145 21.44 11.44 4.78
C VAL A 145 21.89 12.51 3.79
N LYS A 146 20.95 13.15 3.09
CA LYS A 146 21.13 14.45 2.44
C LYS A 146 19.77 15.08 2.15
N ASP A 147 19.53 16.21 2.78
CA ASP A 147 18.53 17.24 2.47
C ASP A 147 17.12 16.71 2.12
N ARG A 148 16.42 16.19 3.13
CA ARG A 148 14.98 15.93 3.04
C ARG A 148 14.25 17.26 3.22
N TRP A 149 13.66 17.74 2.14
CA TRP A 149 13.12 19.08 2.10
C TRP A 149 11.62 19.14 2.31
N TRP A 150 10.87 18.13 1.87
CA TRP A 150 9.41 18.13 1.94
C TRP A 150 8.89 17.03 2.86
N THR A 151 8.00 17.39 3.79
CA THR A 151 7.33 16.43 4.68
C THR A 151 5.90 16.20 4.21
N VAL A 152 5.53 14.96 3.97
CA VAL A 152 4.18 14.52 3.55
C VAL A 152 3.58 13.65 4.64
N LEU A 153 2.36 14.00 5.10
CA LEU A 153 1.58 13.18 6.02
C LEU A 153 0.63 12.29 5.21
N ILE A 154 0.69 10.99 5.44
CA ILE A 154 -0.20 9.98 4.86
C ILE A 154 -1.17 9.53 5.95
N VAL A 155 -2.47 9.64 5.68
CA VAL A 155 -3.54 9.22 6.58
C VAL A 155 -4.43 8.21 5.85
N ASP A 156 -4.32 6.95 6.23
CA ASP A 156 -5.04 5.84 5.61
C ASP A 156 -5.10 4.68 6.62
N ASP A 157 -6.24 4.02 6.77
CA ASP A 157 -6.38 2.89 7.68
C ASP A 157 -5.78 1.59 7.12
N GLN A 158 -5.45 1.59 5.83
CA GLN A 158 -4.82 0.47 5.14
C GLN A 158 -3.30 0.62 5.13
N GLU A 159 -2.62 -0.12 5.99
CA GLU A 159 -1.16 -0.10 6.11
C GLU A 159 -0.43 -0.32 4.78
N MET A 160 -1.01 -1.14 3.88
CA MET A 160 -0.43 -1.39 2.55
C MET A 160 -0.46 -0.16 1.65
N VAL A 161 -1.53 0.62 1.70
CA VAL A 161 -1.62 1.88 0.95
C VAL A 161 -0.59 2.86 1.47
N GLN A 162 -0.49 3.01 2.79
CA GLN A 162 0.54 3.86 3.41
C GLN A 162 1.95 3.43 2.99
N LEU A 163 2.23 2.13 3.05
CA LEU A 163 3.56 1.60 2.75
C LEU A 163 3.94 1.82 1.28
N MET A 164 3.01 1.58 0.36
CA MET A 164 3.22 1.82 -1.08
C MET A 164 3.49 3.29 -1.36
N ILE A 165 2.72 4.20 -0.76
CA ILE A 165 2.93 5.65 -0.89
C ILE A 165 4.28 6.05 -0.27
N GLU A 166 4.59 5.55 0.94
CA GLU A 166 5.84 5.81 1.64
C GLU A 166 7.06 5.44 0.78
N VAL A 167 7.07 4.22 0.22
CA VAL A 167 8.17 3.75 -0.65
C VAL A 167 8.33 4.66 -1.87
N THR A 168 7.20 4.96 -2.52
CA THR A 168 7.20 5.81 -3.71
C THR A 168 7.79 7.19 -3.43
N LEU A 169 7.37 7.81 -2.33
CA LEU A 169 7.75 9.19 -2.00
C LEU A 169 9.16 9.30 -1.40
N LYS A 170 9.58 8.32 -0.61
CA LYS A 170 10.95 8.29 -0.07
C LYS A 170 12.01 8.23 -1.18
N LYS A 171 11.75 7.54 -2.29
CA LYS A 171 12.62 7.56 -3.47
C LYS A 171 12.76 8.94 -4.10
N GLN A 172 11.77 9.79 -3.93
CA GLN A 172 11.77 11.16 -4.42
C GLN A 172 12.36 12.15 -3.38
N GLY A 173 12.84 11.66 -2.24
CA GLY A 173 13.46 12.48 -1.20
C GLY A 173 12.49 13.09 -0.19
N TYR A 174 11.21 12.73 -0.22
CA TYR A 174 10.22 13.23 0.74
C TYR A 174 10.38 12.57 2.12
N GLU A 175 10.17 13.35 3.18
CA GLU A 175 9.98 12.84 4.54
C GLU A 175 8.53 12.46 4.77
N ILE A 176 8.29 11.30 5.42
CA ILE A 176 6.95 10.73 5.52
C ILE A 176 6.54 10.57 6.99
N LEU A 177 5.37 11.14 7.28
CA LEU A 177 4.61 10.90 8.50
C LEU A 177 3.41 10.00 8.17
N LYS A 178 3.00 9.13 9.09
CA LYS A 178 1.88 8.21 8.89
C LYS A 178 0.91 8.26 10.05
N ALA A 179 -0.38 8.15 9.72
CA ALA A 179 -1.47 8.04 10.66
C ALA A 179 -2.51 7.02 10.16
N ASN A 180 -3.13 6.28 11.07
CA ASN A 180 -4.06 5.20 10.74
C ASN A 180 -5.54 5.62 10.78
N ASN A 181 -5.83 6.87 11.11
CA ASN A 181 -7.17 7.46 11.14
C ASN A 181 -7.08 8.99 11.19
N GLY A 182 -8.19 9.66 10.94
CA GLY A 182 -8.25 11.12 10.90
C GLY A 182 -7.87 11.80 12.20
N ALA A 183 -8.18 11.23 13.36
CA ALA A 183 -7.85 11.82 14.66
C ALA A 183 -6.32 11.84 14.91
N GLU A 184 -5.63 10.74 14.58
CA GLU A 184 -4.18 10.69 14.63
C GLU A 184 -3.56 11.62 13.59
N GLY A 185 -4.12 11.64 12.36
CA GLY A 185 -3.70 12.53 11.29
C GLY A 185 -3.77 14.01 11.67
N LEU A 186 -4.90 14.42 12.27
CA LEU A 186 -5.08 15.80 12.75
C LEU A 186 -4.07 16.17 13.85
N ARG A 187 -3.83 15.25 14.80
CA ARG A 187 -2.82 15.45 15.84
C ARG A 187 -1.42 15.65 15.26
N LEU A 188 -1.02 14.78 14.33
CA LEU A 188 0.29 14.89 13.66
C LEU A 188 0.37 16.16 12.78
N ALA A 189 -0.70 16.52 12.10
CA ALA A 189 -0.73 17.77 11.30
C ALA A 189 -0.46 19.02 12.16
N LEU A 190 -1.02 19.06 13.37
CA LEU A 190 -0.81 20.17 14.32
C LEU A 190 0.61 20.19 14.91
N GLN A 191 1.16 19.02 15.24
CA GLN A 191 2.48 18.90 15.86
C GLN A 191 3.63 19.11 14.89
N GLU A 192 3.56 18.44 13.74
CA GLU A 192 4.68 18.34 12.80
C GLU A 192 4.55 19.30 11.61
N LYS A 193 3.37 19.89 11.39
CA LYS A 193 3.07 20.85 10.32
C LYS A 193 3.61 20.41 8.96
N PRO A 194 3.14 19.28 8.42
CA PRO A 194 3.62 18.74 7.14
C PRO A 194 3.31 19.74 6.00
N HIS A 195 4.07 19.65 4.93
CA HIS A 195 3.89 20.49 3.75
C HIS A 195 2.73 20.05 2.87
N LEU A 196 2.30 18.77 2.99
CA LEU A 196 1.17 18.22 2.25
C LEU A 196 0.57 17.05 3.04
N ILE A 197 -0.74 16.88 2.92
CA ILE A 197 -1.47 15.76 3.52
C ILE A 197 -2.14 14.95 2.41
N LEU A 198 -1.94 13.63 2.44
CA LEU A 198 -2.72 12.65 1.69
C LEU A 198 -3.67 11.99 2.66
N THR A 199 -4.96 11.97 2.40
CA THR A 199 -5.92 11.33 3.31
C THR A 199 -6.91 10.45 2.56
N ASP A 200 -7.13 9.23 3.05
CA ASP A 200 -8.30 8.45 2.65
C ASP A 200 -9.57 9.22 3.06
N THR A 201 -10.59 9.17 2.23
CA THR A 201 -11.90 9.76 2.51
C THR A 201 -12.71 8.95 3.51
N LEU A 202 -12.50 7.62 3.57
CA LEU A 202 -13.26 6.68 4.41
C LEU A 202 -12.33 5.93 5.35
N MET A 203 -12.39 6.26 6.63
CA MET A 203 -11.60 5.64 7.69
C MET A 203 -12.44 5.47 8.95
N PRO A 204 -12.10 4.51 9.84
CA PRO A 204 -12.78 4.37 11.13
C PRO A 204 -12.44 5.52 12.08
N ARG A 205 -13.29 5.77 13.07
CA ARG A 205 -13.22 6.80 14.13
C ARG A 205 -13.46 8.21 13.61
N MET A 206 -12.54 8.78 12.88
CA MET A 206 -12.63 10.07 12.20
C MET A 206 -12.29 9.84 10.74
N ASP A 207 -13.24 10.10 9.85
CA ASP A 207 -13.03 9.97 8.41
C ASP A 207 -12.21 11.15 7.83
N GLY A 208 -11.78 11.01 6.57
CA GLY A 208 -10.95 12.03 5.94
C GLY A 208 -11.67 13.36 5.70
N VAL A 209 -12.99 13.33 5.53
CA VAL A 209 -13.81 14.53 5.33
C VAL A 209 -13.95 15.33 6.63
N GLU A 210 -14.18 14.64 7.75
CA GLU A 210 -14.24 15.24 9.06
C GLU A 210 -12.86 15.82 9.46
N MET A 211 -11.79 15.06 9.23
CA MET A 211 -10.42 15.52 9.42
C MET A 211 -10.13 16.79 8.60
N PHE A 212 -10.51 16.80 7.32
CA PHE A 212 -10.33 17.95 6.44
C PHE A 212 -11.03 19.21 6.96
N ARG A 213 -12.28 19.08 7.45
CA ARG A 213 -13.00 20.20 8.07
C ARG A 213 -12.22 20.77 9.26
N ASN A 214 -11.72 19.91 10.13
CA ASN A 214 -10.94 20.32 11.30
C ASN A 214 -9.62 21.00 10.90
N ILE A 215 -8.95 20.52 9.84
CA ILE A 215 -7.75 21.17 9.28
C ILE A 215 -8.10 22.56 8.79
N LYS A 216 -9.16 22.74 7.99
CA LYS A 216 -9.55 24.03 7.41
C LYS A 216 -10.08 25.03 8.46
N ALA A 217 -10.65 24.53 9.55
CA ALA A 217 -11.08 25.37 10.68
C ALA A 217 -9.89 25.87 11.54
N ASN A 218 -8.73 25.27 11.45
CA ASN A 218 -7.58 25.63 12.28
C ASN A 218 -6.59 26.52 11.52
N ARG A 219 -6.45 27.78 11.93
CA ARG A 219 -5.60 28.81 11.28
C ARG A 219 -4.14 28.39 11.14
N GLN A 220 -3.62 27.52 12.00
CA GLN A 220 -2.21 27.12 11.98
C GLN A 220 -1.89 26.15 10.83
N ILE A 221 -2.87 25.33 10.40
CA ILE A 221 -2.70 24.27 9.42
C ILE A 221 -3.66 24.36 8.22
N ALA A 222 -4.58 25.36 8.21
CA ALA A 222 -5.57 25.52 7.14
C ALA A 222 -4.96 25.74 5.75
N HIS A 223 -3.74 26.28 5.70
CA HIS A 223 -3.00 26.53 4.45
C HIS A 223 -2.40 25.28 3.82
N ILE A 224 -2.28 24.18 4.58
CA ILE A 224 -1.67 22.94 4.10
C ILE A 224 -2.56 22.35 3.01
N PRO A 225 -2.02 22.04 1.80
CA PRO A 225 -2.76 21.36 0.76
C PRO A 225 -3.09 19.93 1.17
N VAL A 226 -4.33 19.51 0.93
CA VAL A 226 -4.82 18.18 1.22
C VAL A 226 -5.29 17.52 -0.07
N ILE A 227 -4.75 16.36 -0.40
CA ILE A 227 -5.17 15.52 -1.53
C ILE A 227 -6.00 14.37 -0.99
N ALA A 228 -7.20 14.19 -1.53
CA ALA A 228 -8.08 13.09 -1.17
C ALA A 228 -7.68 11.82 -1.91
N LEU A 229 -7.67 10.69 -1.19
CA LEU A 229 -7.58 9.33 -1.74
C LEU A 229 -8.95 8.69 -1.58
N SER A 230 -9.53 8.13 -2.65
CA SER A 230 -10.86 7.53 -2.55
C SER A 230 -10.98 6.25 -3.37
N ALA A 231 -11.69 5.27 -2.82
CA ALA A 231 -12.10 4.08 -3.55
C ALA A 231 -13.23 4.34 -4.55
N LYS A 232 -13.97 5.46 -4.38
CA LYS A 232 -15.01 5.88 -5.33
C LYS A 232 -14.36 6.73 -6.43
N ALA A 233 -14.17 6.12 -7.60
CA ALA A 233 -13.55 6.75 -8.76
C ALA A 233 -14.59 7.32 -9.74
N THR A 234 -15.61 8.03 -9.23
CA THR A 234 -16.63 8.64 -10.10
C THR A 234 -16.36 10.14 -10.30
N PRO A 235 -16.69 10.70 -11.48
CA PRO A 235 -16.54 12.14 -11.74
C PRO A 235 -17.29 13.01 -10.74
N GLU A 236 -18.44 12.56 -10.26
CA GLU A 236 -19.26 13.28 -9.28
C GLU A 236 -18.57 13.34 -7.91
N GLU A 237 -17.89 12.26 -7.50
CA GLU A 237 -17.14 12.24 -6.24
C GLU A 237 -15.91 13.14 -6.33
N GLU A 238 -15.19 13.11 -7.47
CA GLU A 238 -14.07 14.01 -7.72
C GLU A 238 -14.52 15.47 -7.66
N ALA A 239 -15.56 15.84 -8.40
CA ALA A 239 -16.13 17.19 -8.39
C ALA A 239 -16.54 17.62 -6.98
N ARG A 240 -17.23 16.75 -6.24
CA ARG A 240 -17.67 16.99 -4.86
C ARG A 240 -16.50 17.31 -3.92
N LEU A 241 -15.41 16.53 -4.00
CA LEU A 241 -14.25 16.72 -3.13
C LEU A 241 -13.47 18.00 -3.48
N LEU A 242 -13.34 18.31 -4.77
CA LEU A 242 -12.71 19.56 -5.21
C LEU A 242 -13.53 20.81 -4.81
N ASP A 243 -14.85 20.77 -4.99
CA ASP A 243 -15.76 21.84 -4.54
C ASP A 243 -15.75 22.00 -3.02
N TYR A 244 -15.51 20.91 -2.29
CA TYR A 244 -15.38 20.91 -0.84
C TYR A 244 -14.09 21.62 -0.37
N GLY A 245 -13.13 21.82 -1.29
CA GLY A 245 -11.89 22.56 -1.04
C GLY A 245 -10.64 21.69 -0.92
N TYR A 246 -10.71 20.40 -1.22
CA TYR A 246 -9.51 19.60 -1.39
C TYR A 246 -8.65 20.16 -2.52
N PHE A 247 -7.34 20.11 -2.37
CA PHE A 247 -6.42 20.59 -3.40
C PHE A 247 -6.47 19.74 -4.66
N ASP A 248 -6.62 18.43 -4.49
CA ASP A 248 -6.70 17.45 -5.58
C ASP A 248 -7.33 16.15 -5.09
N PHE A 249 -7.60 15.24 -6.02
CA PHE A 249 -8.22 13.95 -5.78
C PHE A 249 -7.45 12.85 -6.51
N MET A 250 -7.37 11.66 -5.90
CA MET A 250 -6.82 10.46 -6.54
C MET A 250 -7.69 9.25 -6.25
N ALA A 251 -8.08 8.54 -7.30
CA ALA A 251 -8.77 7.26 -7.19
C ALA A 251 -7.79 6.15 -6.75
N LYS A 252 -8.23 5.26 -5.87
CA LYS A 252 -7.58 3.98 -5.59
C LYS A 252 -7.97 2.95 -6.68
N PRO A 253 -7.05 2.09 -7.15
CA PRO A 253 -5.65 1.92 -6.72
C PRO A 253 -4.74 3.06 -7.18
N ILE A 254 -3.85 3.49 -6.29
CA ILE A 254 -2.98 4.64 -6.51
C ILE A 254 -1.89 4.28 -7.52
N ASN A 255 -1.79 5.08 -8.59
CA ASN A 255 -0.69 4.98 -9.54
C ASN A 255 0.52 5.80 -9.05
N PRO A 256 1.71 5.19 -8.84
CA PRO A 256 2.89 5.88 -8.31
C PRO A 256 3.35 7.09 -9.12
N VAL A 257 3.30 7.01 -10.46
CA VAL A 257 3.72 8.11 -11.34
C VAL A 257 2.78 9.32 -11.20
N ARG A 258 1.46 9.05 -11.18
CA ARG A 258 0.45 10.11 -10.98
C ARG A 258 0.56 10.73 -9.59
N LEU A 259 0.81 9.90 -8.55
CA LEU A 259 0.99 10.36 -7.18
C LEU A 259 2.12 11.40 -7.08
N VAL A 260 3.31 11.06 -7.56
CA VAL A 260 4.48 11.96 -7.54
C VAL A 260 4.19 13.26 -8.29
N ALA A 261 3.60 13.18 -9.49
CA ALA A 261 3.27 14.34 -10.30
C ALA A 261 2.28 15.30 -9.60
N ARG A 262 1.22 14.76 -8.96
CA ARG A 262 0.22 15.56 -8.25
C ARG A 262 0.79 16.20 -6.99
N ILE A 263 1.58 15.47 -6.21
CA ILE A 263 2.27 16.01 -5.03
C ILE A 263 3.22 17.13 -5.43
N LYS A 264 4.07 16.92 -6.44
CA LYS A 264 4.98 17.95 -6.92
C LYS A 264 4.22 19.21 -7.36
N ARG A 265 3.15 19.04 -8.13
CA ARG A 265 2.28 20.18 -8.53
C ARG A 265 1.71 20.93 -7.33
N ALA A 266 1.19 20.20 -6.33
CA ALA A 266 0.61 20.80 -5.13
C ALA A 266 1.65 21.59 -4.34
N LEU A 267 2.83 21.03 -4.13
CA LEU A 267 3.92 21.69 -3.40
C LEU A 267 4.44 22.92 -4.14
N THR A 268 4.71 22.81 -5.44
CA THR A 268 5.15 23.96 -6.26
C THR A 268 4.11 25.08 -6.27
N GLN A 269 2.83 24.74 -6.39
CA GLN A 269 1.75 25.74 -6.44
C GLN A 269 1.55 26.44 -5.09
N CYS A 270 1.69 25.71 -3.96
CA CYS A 270 1.47 26.28 -2.63
C CYS A 270 2.70 26.94 -2.02
N TYR A 271 3.91 26.46 -2.35
CA TYR A 271 5.15 26.89 -1.68
C TYR A 271 6.29 27.30 -2.62
N GLY A 272 6.13 27.11 -3.95
CA GLY A 272 7.22 27.27 -4.91
C GLY A 272 8.10 26.02 -5.00
N ASP A 273 9.32 26.18 -5.55
CA ASP A 273 10.21 25.06 -5.83
C ASP A 273 11.05 24.60 -4.62
N THR A 274 11.03 25.37 -3.54
CA THR A 274 11.78 25.08 -2.32
C THR A 274 10.86 25.09 -1.11
N PRO A 275 11.03 24.16 -0.15
CA PRO A 275 10.22 24.18 1.07
C PRO A 275 10.50 25.45 1.88
N PRO A 276 9.45 26.00 2.53
CA PRO A 276 9.65 27.09 3.46
C PRO A 276 10.59 26.64 4.59
N GLN A 277 11.55 27.48 4.97
CA GLN A 277 12.41 27.17 6.10
C GLN A 277 11.55 26.96 7.35
N SER A 278 11.67 25.79 7.98
CA SER A 278 11.03 25.53 9.26
C SER A 278 11.58 26.52 10.28
N THR A 279 10.82 27.55 10.62
CA THR A 279 11.02 28.30 11.85
C THR A 279 10.75 27.36 13.02
N LYS A 280 11.82 26.79 13.58
CA LYS A 280 11.77 26.12 14.88
C LYS A 280 11.43 27.10 15.97
#